data_050621cd3bfacbc812337fcd45755ee3
#
_entry.id   050621cd3bfacbc812337fcd45755ee3
#
_cell.length_a   1.000
_cell.length_b   1.000
_cell.length_c   1.000
_cell.angle_alpha   90.00
_cell.angle_beta   90.00
_cell.angle_gamma   90.00
#
_symmetry.space_group_name_H-M   'P 1'
#
loop_
_entity.id
_entity.type
_entity.pdbx_description
1 polymer ?
#
loop_
_entity_poly.entity_id
_entity_poly.type
_entity_poly.pdbx_seq_one_letter_code
_entity_poly.pdbx_strand_id
1 'polypeptide(L)'
;MNLTHLKMPGRSLAQKIDGKYAMLSRPSDNGHTPFGDIYISYSPDMKYWGEHRCVMKVTPFPESAWQCTKIGAGSVPFLTEEGWLIFYHGVITTCNGFRYSMGAAILDKENPAKVLYRTRPYLLAPAAPYELQGDVPNVVFPYASLQDGDKVAVYYGAADTVVGMAFGYISEIIEFTKKNSIV
;
A
#
# COMPACT_ATOMS: atom_id res chain seq x y z
N MET A 1 4.46 1.40 -13.25
CA MET A 1 4.13 2.62 -12.48
C MET A 1 2.78 2.39 -11.82
N ASN A 2 2.77 2.06 -10.52
CA ASN A 2 1.52 1.81 -9.81
C ASN A 2 0.94 3.15 -9.35
N LEU A 3 -0.03 3.62 -10.11
CA LEU A 3 -0.76 4.84 -9.80
C LEU A 3 -1.98 4.46 -8.93
N THR A 4 -1.93 4.79 -7.66
CA THR A 4 -3.07 4.58 -6.77
C THR A 4 -3.69 5.94 -6.47
N HIS A 5 -4.89 6.16 -7.01
CA HIS A 5 -5.64 7.38 -6.74
C HIS A 5 -6.31 7.30 -5.37
N LEU A 6 -6.29 8.40 -4.63
CA LEU A 6 -7.10 8.56 -3.43
C LEU A 6 -8.57 8.72 -3.84
N LYS A 7 -9.36 7.64 -3.75
CA LYS A 7 -10.81 7.64 -3.99
C LYS A 7 -11.56 7.42 -2.70
N MET A 8 -12.70 8.07 -2.55
CA MET A 8 -13.65 7.81 -1.46
C MET A 8 -14.59 6.67 -1.80
N PRO A 9 -15.02 5.85 -0.82
CA PRO A 9 -16.12 4.91 -1.00
C PRO A 9 -17.45 5.65 -1.13
N GLY A 10 -18.27 5.29 -2.11
CA GLY A 10 -19.66 5.70 -2.22
C GLY A 10 -19.93 7.01 -2.95
N ARG A 11 -19.83 6.99 -4.25
CA ARG A 11 -20.13 7.94 -5.33
C ARG A 11 -18.88 8.48 -6.01
N SER A 12 -18.87 8.34 -7.31
CA SER A 12 -17.82 8.52 -8.30
C SER A 12 -17.28 9.95 -8.47
N LEU A 13 -16.65 10.50 -7.43
CA LEU A 13 -15.83 11.70 -7.55
C LEU A 13 -14.57 11.45 -6.74
N ALA A 14 -13.40 11.59 -7.37
CA ALA A 14 -12.14 11.65 -6.65
C ALA A 14 -12.22 12.79 -5.63
N GLN A 15 -12.17 12.48 -4.34
CA GLN A 15 -12.19 13.53 -3.32
C GLN A 15 -10.87 14.27 -3.36
N LYS A 16 -10.98 15.59 -3.43
CA LYS A 16 -9.82 16.46 -3.39
C LYS A 16 -9.41 16.71 -1.95
N ILE A 17 -8.11 16.77 -1.74
CA ILE A 17 -7.48 17.20 -0.50
C ILE A 17 -6.98 18.63 -0.75
N ASP A 18 -7.46 19.60 0.02
CA ASP A 18 -7.21 21.03 -0.22
C ASP A 18 -7.45 21.48 -1.67
N GLY A 19 -8.55 20.99 -2.27
CA GLY A 19 -8.92 21.30 -3.63
C GLY A 19 -8.10 20.61 -4.72
N LYS A 20 -7.14 19.75 -4.38
CA LYS A 20 -6.28 19.02 -5.30
C LYS A 20 -6.54 17.51 -5.25
N TYR A 21 -6.32 16.84 -6.37
CA TYR A 21 -6.23 15.38 -6.43
C TYR A 21 -4.90 14.93 -5.85
N ALA A 22 -4.89 13.79 -5.14
CA ALA A 22 -3.68 13.21 -4.59
C ALA A 22 -3.44 11.81 -5.17
N MET A 23 -2.17 11.45 -5.35
CA MET A 23 -1.74 10.18 -5.91
C MET A 23 -0.54 9.65 -5.13
N LEU A 24 -0.64 8.40 -4.68
CA LEU A 24 0.51 7.67 -4.16
C LEU A 24 1.25 6.99 -5.30
N SER A 25 2.56 7.11 -5.31
CA SER A 25 3.43 6.53 -6.34
C SER A 25 4.74 6.02 -5.74
N ARG A 26 5.44 5.19 -6.50
CA ARG A 26 6.84 4.85 -6.25
C ARG A 26 7.65 5.32 -7.45
N PRO A 27 8.32 6.48 -7.37
CA PRO A 27 9.17 6.95 -8.43
C PRO A 27 10.28 5.94 -8.73
N SER A 28 10.55 5.72 -10.01
CA SER A 28 11.58 4.83 -10.51
C SER A 28 12.25 5.50 -11.70
N ASP A 29 13.57 5.53 -11.71
CA ASP A 29 14.33 6.20 -12.76
C ASP A 29 14.56 5.32 -14.00
N ASN A 30 14.86 4.05 -13.84
CA ASN A 30 15.25 3.14 -14.92
C ASN A 30 14.47 1.82 -14.94
N GLY A 31 13.15 1.88 -15.02
CA GLY A 31 12.31 0.69 -15.16
C GLY A 31 12.24 -0.15 -13.88
N HIS A 32 13.12 -1.09 -13.68
CA HIS A 32 13.14 -1.99 -12.53
C HIS A 32 14.16 -1.56 -11.49
N THR A 33 13.86 -0.48 -10.73
CA THR A 33 14.68 -0.13 -9.57
C THR A 33 14.53 -1.21 -8.47
N PRO A 34 15.66 -1.72 -7.92
CA PRO A 34 15.61 -2.68 -6.82
C PRO A 34 15.18 -2.06 -5.49
N PHE A 35 15.07 -0.74 -5.39
CA PHE A 35 14.61 -0.01 -4.20
C PHE A 35 13.46 0.91 -4.55
N GLY A 36 12.85 1.48 -3.53
CA GLY A 36 11.86 2.52 -3.71
C GLY A 36 10.99 2.73 -2.50
N ASP A 37 10.69 4.00 -2.29
CA ASP A 37 9.86 4.54 -1.24
C ASP A 37 8.50 4.95 -1.80
N ILE A 38 7.51 5.17 -0.93
CA ILE A 38 6.21 5.68 -1.33
C ILE A 38 6.22 7.21 -1.25
N TYR A 39 5.81 7.84 -2.34
CA TYR A 39 5.65 9.29 -2.47
C TYR A 39 4.20 9.64 -2.70
N ILE A 40 3.81 10.85 -2.29
CA ILE A 40 2.55 11.50 -2.66
C ILE A 40 2.83 12.65 -3.61
N SER A 41 1.91 12.86 -4.55
CA SER A 41 1.91 13.98 -5.49
C SER A 41 0.52 14.57 -5.56
N TYR A 42 0.43 15.85 -5.85
CA TYR A 42 -0.83 16.56 -5.97
C TYR A 42 -1.02 17.12 -7.38
N SER A 43 -2.30 17.22 -7.79
CA SER A 43 -2.68 17.76 -9.09
C SER A 43 -3.99 18.56 -9.00
N PRO A 44 -4.10 19.73 -9.64
CA PRO A 44 -5.35 20.45 -9.75
C PRO A 44 -6.33 19.80 -10.74
N ASP A 45 -5.85 19.06 -11.74
CA ASP A 45 -6.59 18.66 -12.93
C ASP A 45 -6.35 17.22 -13.38
N MET A 46 -5.56 16.42 -12.61
CA MET A 46 -5.14 15.05 -12.93
C MET A 46 -4.21 14.93 -14.16
N LYS A 47 -3.73 16.05 -14.72
CA LYS A 47 -2.79 16.08 -15.84
C LYS A 47 -1.40 16.49 -15.38
N TYR A 48 -1.32 17.56 -14.62
CA TYR A 48 -0.07 18.10 -14.11
C TYR A 48 0.11 17.71 -12.64
N TRP A 49 1.14 16.91 -12.34
CA TRP A 49 1.44 16.38 -11.01
C TRP A 49 2.69 17.06 -10.46
N GLY A 50 2.60 17.57 -9.24
CA GLY A 50 3.68 18.25 -8.55
C GLY A 50 3.62 18.05 -7.04
N GLU A 51 4.33 18.88 -6.31
CA GLU A 51 4.38 18.86 -4.84
C GLU A 51 4.79 17.47 -4.30
N HIS A 52 5.74 16.82 -4.98
CA HIS A 52 6.19 15.47 -4.64
C HIS A 52 6.79 15.43 -3.24
N ARG A 53 6.31 14.54 -2.38
CA ARG A 53 6.81 14.35 -1.02
C ARG A 53 6.94 12.86 -0.72
N CYS A 54 8.05 12.48 -0.06
CA CYS A 54 8.19 11.14 0.47
C CYS A 54 7.24 10.94 1.65
N VAL A 55 6.42 9.90 1.60
CA VAL A 55 5.46 9.52 2.64
C VAL A 55 6.03 8.43 3.53
N MET A 56 6.50 7.36 2.92
CA MET A 56 7.09 6.23 3.64
C MET A 56 8.39 5.79 2.98
N LYS A 57 9.39 5.52 3.81
CA LYS A 57 10.66 4.90 3.40
C LYS A 57 10.69 3.44 3.77
N VAL A 58 11.56 2.67 3.11
CA VAL A 58 11.92 1.34 3.57
C VAL A 58 12.40 1.38 5.02
N THR A 59 12.22 0.26 5.74
CA THR A 59 12.64 0.18 7.14
C THR A 59 13.88 -0.69 7.29
N PRO A 60 14.83 -0.30 8.18
CA PRO A 60 16.02 -1.09 8.43
C PRO A 60 15.68 -2.39 9.18
N PHE A 61 16.58 -3.37 9.08
CA PHE A 61 16.60 -4.57 9.90
C PHE A 61 16.78 -4.27 11.39
N PRO A 62 16.32 -5.18 12.28
CA PRO A 62 15.54 -6.41 12.03
C PRO A 62 14.02 -6.24 12.14
N GLU A 63 13.54 -5.06 12.54
CA GLU A 63 12.19 -4.87 13.09
C GLU A 63 11.04 -5.11 12.10
N SER A 64 11.30 -4.88 10.81
CA SER A 64 10.30 -5.04 9.76
C SER A 64 10.93 -5.45 8.42
N ALA A 65 11.75 -6.49 8.47
CA ALA A 65 12.58 -6.94 7.35
C ALA A 65 11.81 -7.17 6.04
N TRP A 66 10.53 -7.56 6.11
CA TRP A 66 9.69 -7.80 4.94
C TRP A 66 9.50 -6.57 4.03
N GLN A 67 9.85 -5.39 4.51
CA GLN A 67 9.69 -4.10 3.81
C GLN A 67 11.01 -3.31 3.76
N CYS A 68 12.15 -3.99 3.73
CA CYS A 68 13.47 -3.35 3.81
C CYS A 68 14.12 -3.06 2.46
N THR A 69 13.67 -3.69 1.37
CA THR A 69 14.27 -3.48 0.03
C THR A 69 13.51 -2.42 -0.75
N LYS A 70 12.20 -2.55 -0.87
CA LYS A 70 11.32 -1.59 -1.52
C LYS A 70 9.90 -1.69 -0.97
N ILE A 71 9.16 -0.61 -1.07
CA ILE A 71 7.74 -0.54 -0.72
C ILE A 71 6.97 0.17 -1.83
N GLY A 72 5.69 -0.10 -1.97
CA GLY A 72 4.86 0.58 -2.95
C GLY A 72 3.39 0.54 -2.55
N ALA A 73 2.66 1.59 -2.89
CA ALA A 73 1.24 1.68 -2.64
C ALA A 73 0.48 0.54 -3.35
N GLY A 74 -0.56 0.07 -2.71
CA GLY A 74 -1.44 -0.97 -3.22
C GLY A 74 -2.77 -0.41 -3.76
N SER A 75 -3.88 -0.79 -3.13
CA SER A 75 -5.21 -0.33 -3.51
C SER A 75 -5.47 1.14 -3.20
N VAL A 76 -6.58 1.66 -3.73
CA VAL A 76 -7.06 3.01 -3.40
C VAL A 76 -7.30 3.12 -1.89
N PRO A 77 -6.79 4.17 -1.23
CA PRO A 77 -6.99 4.40 0.19
C PRO A 77 -8.46 4.57 0.60
N PHE A 78 -8.79 4.14 1.80
CA PHE A 78 -10.07 4.43 2.45
C PHE A 78 -9.93 5.58 3.45
N LEU A 79 -10.82 6.55 3.38
CA LEU A 79 -10.93 7.53 4.46
C LEU A 79 -11.71 6.91 5.62
N THR A 80 -11.10 6.90 6.79
CA THR A 80 -11.68 6.41 8.05
C THR A 80 -11.71 7.52 9.09
N GLU A 81 -12.27 7.26 10.26
CA GLU A 81 -12.21 8.21 11.36
C GLU A 81 -10.79 8.46 11.88
N GLU A 82 -9.91 7.49 11.74
CA GLU A 82 -8.51 7.55 12.18
C GLU A 82 -7.55 8.16 11.15
N GLY A 83 -7.97 8.29 9.89
CA GLY A 83 -7.16 8.79 8.78
C GLY A 83 -7.34 7.97 7.51
N TRP A 84 -6.45 8.16 6.55
CA TRP A 84 -6.44 7.40 5.31
C TRP A 84 -5.80 6.04 5.52
N LEU A 85 -6.61 4.98 5.56
CA LEU A 85 -6.11 3.61 5.58
C LEU A 85 -5.61 3.22 4.18
N ILE A 86 -4.34 2.85 4.10
CA ILE A 86 -3.72 2.34 2.87
C ILE A 86 -3.26 0.90 3.06
N PHE A 87 -3.46 0.07 2.03
CA PHE A 87 -2.73 -1.18 1.87
C PHE A 87 -1.52 -0.92 0.97
N TYR A 88 -0.40 -1.53 1.31
CA TYR A 88 0.82 -1.39 0.54
C TYR A 88 1.57 -2.73 0.52
N HIS A 89 2.46 -2.90 -0.44
CA HIS A 89 3.38 -4.02 -0.45
C HIS A 89 4.76 -3.60 0.03
N GLY A 90 5.37 -4.48 0.78
CA GLY A 90 6.79 -4.42 1.13
C GLY A 90 7.52 -5.59 0.50
N VAL A 91 8.81 -5.41 0.26
CA VAL A 91 9.66 -6.40 -0.40
C VAL A 91 10.93 -6.61 0.39
N ILE A 92 11.28 -7.86 0.55
CA ILE A 92 12.58 -8.30 1.05
C ILE A 92 13.30 -9.10 -0.03
N THR A 93 14.61 -8.91 -0.15
CA THR A 93 15.49 -9.76 -0.96
C THR A 93 15.89 -10.99 -0.17
N THR A 94 15.68 -12.15 -0.74
CA THR A 94 16.07 -13.45 -0.18
C THR A 94 17.04 -14.17 -1.12
N CYS A 95 17.63 -15.28 -0.69
CA CYS A 95 18.46 -16.13 -1.56
C CYS A 95 17.69 -16.70 -2.76
N ASN A 96 16.34 -16.77 -2.68
CA ASN A 96 15.47 -17.26 -3.75
C ASN A 96 14.77 -16.11 -4.50
N GLY A 97 15.30 -14.89 -4.48
CA GLY A 97 14.73 -13.72 -5.13
C GLY A 97 13.91 -12.85 -4.19
N PHE A 98 12.99 -12.07 -4.74
CA PHE A 98 12.15 -11.16 -3.96
C PHE A 98 10.97 -11.90 -3.34
N ARG A 99 10.61 -11.46 -2.12
CA ARG A 99 9.34 -11.84 -1.48
C ARG A 99 8.52 -10.59 -1.21
N TYR A 100 7.30 -10.57 -1.75
CA TYR A 100 6.36 -9.46 -1.60
C TYR A 100 5.30 -9.82 -0.57
N SER A 101 5.09 -8.94 0.40
CA SER A 101 4.09 -9.10 1.45
C SER A 101 3.25 -7.82 1.59
N MET A 102 2.03 -7.96 2.06
CA MET A 102 1.10 -6.85 2.25
C MET A 102 1.12 -6.37 3.69
N GLY A 103 1.13 -5.05 3.88
CA GLY A 103 0.90 -4.38 5.16
C GLY A 103 -0.11 -3.26 5.04
N ALA A 104 -0.36 -2.58 6.15
CA ALA A 104 -1.23 -1.41 6.22
C ALA A 104 -0.54 -0.24 6.91
N ALA A 105 -0.98 0.97 6.54
CA ALA A 105 -0.61 2.20 7.23
C ALA A 105 -1.80 3.16 7.28
N ILE A 106 -1.78 4.06 8.24
CA ILE A 106 -2.79 5.11 8.41
C ILE A 106 -2.07 6.44 8.24
N LEU A 107 -2.52 7.22 7.24
CA LEU A 107 -2.01 8.55 6.97
C LEU A 107 -2.94 9.59 7.58
N ASP A 108 -2.39 10.75 7.91
CA ASP A 108 -3.15 11.87 8.46
C ASP A 108 -4.25 12.32 7.47
N LYS A 109 -5.42 12.70 8.00
CA LYS A 109 -6.58 13.10 7.18
C LYS A 109 -6.31 14.33 6.34
N GLU A 110 -5.75 15.35 6.98
CA GLU A 110 -5.54 16.68 6.39
C GLU A 110 -4.20 16.73 5.64
N ASN A 111 -3.20 16.01 6.14
CA ASN A 111 -1.88 15.94 5.54
C ASN A 111 -1.44 14.49 5.27
N PRO A 112 -1.91 13.86 4.19
CA PRO A 112 -1.58 12.46 3.89
C PRO A 112 -0.10 12.18 3.61
N ALA A 113 0.74 13.21 3.56
CA ALA A 113 2.20 13.02 3.54
C ALA A 113 2.74 12.59 4.90
N LYS A 114 1.94 12.69 5.97
CA LYS A 114 2.29 12.26 7.33
C LYS A 114 1.71 10.88 7.63
N VAL A 115 2.57 9.94 8.00
CA VAL A 115 2.17 8.61 8.49
C VAL A 115 1.90 8.72 9.98
N LEU A 116 0.71 8.28 10.39
CA LEU A 116 0.33 8.20 11.81
C LEU A 116 0.69 6.84 12.40
N TYR A 117 0.40 5.77 11.64
CA TYR A 117 0.66 4.39 12.04
C TYR A 117 1.07 3.55 10.83
N ARG A 118 1.94 2.56 11.06
CA ARG A 118 2.42 1.65 10.02
C ARG A 118 2.72 0.28 10.62
N THR A 119 2.19 -0.79 10.04
CA THR A 119 2.39 -2.14 10.56
C THR A 119 3.86 -2.55 10.58
N ARG A 120 4.32 -3.08 11.71
CA ARG A 120 5.61 -3.75 11.85
C ARG A 120 5.57 -5.14 11.21
N PRO A 121 4.63 -6.04 11.59
CA PRO A 121 4.43 -7.28 10.86
C PRO A 121 3.63 -7.05 9.58
N TYR A 122 3.72 -7.98 8.65
CA TYR A 122 2.83 -7.99 7.48
C TYR A 122 1.41 -8.44 7.89
N LEU A 123 0.42 -8.06 7.10
CA LEU A 123 -0.95 -8.58 7.19
C LEU A 123 -1.11 -9.89 6.44
N LEU A 124 -0.49 -9.99 5.27
CA LEU A 124 -0.52 -11.17 4.41
C LEU A 124 0.83 -11.36 3.71
N ALA A 125 1.31 -12.59 3.67
CA ALA A 125 2.53 -12.95 2.99
C ALA A 125 2.33 -14.25 2.21
N PRO A 126 3.11 -14.52 1.15
CA PRO A 126 2.97 -15.72 0.34
C PRO A 126 3.07 -17.00 1.18
N ALA A 127 2.04 -17.85 1.09
CA ALA A 127 1.95 -19.12 1.78
C ALA A 127 1.28 -20.22 0.92
N ALA A 128 0.25 -19.87 0.15
CA ALA A 128 -0.44 -20.80 -0.72
C ALA A 128 0.41 -21.15 -1.96
N PRO A 129 0.25 -22.35 -2.54
CA PRO A 129 1.02 -22.76 -3.72
C PRO A 129 0.96 -21.75 -4.87
N TYR A 130 -0.21 -21.16 -5.13
CA TYR A 130 -0.41 -20.17 -6.17
C TYR A 130 0.18 -18.77 -5.85
N GLU A 131 0.64 -18.54 -4.63
CA GLU A 131 1.37 -17.34 -4.21
C GLU A 131 2.88 -17.55 -4.25
N LEU A 132 3.30 -18.82 -4.12
CA LEU A 132 4.70 -19.24 -4.07
C LEU A 132 5.27 -19.57 -5.45
N GLN A 133 4.42 -19.94 -6.42
CA GLN A 133 4.84 -20.41 -7.75
C GLN A 133 4.03 -19.70 -8.84
N GLY A 134 4.74 -19.12 -9.83
CA GLY A 134 4.18 -18.39 -10.96
C GLY A 134 5.27 -17.67 -11.73
N ASP A 135 4.90 -16.69 -12.55
CA ASP A 135 5.83 -15.88 -13.33
C ASP A 135 6.85 -15.16 -12.45
N VAL A 136 6.37 -14.59 -11.32
CA VAL A 136 7.23 -14.07 -10.26
C VAL A 136 6.86 -14.76 -8.95
N PRO A 137 7.67 -15.70 -8.45
CA PRO A 137 7.35 -16.45 -7.25
C PRO A 137 7.37 -15.57 -5.99
N ASN A 138 6.67 -16.02 -4.93
CA ASN A 138 6.63 -15.38 -3.62
C ASN A 138 6.02 -13.97 -3.63
N VAL A 139 4.88 -13.79 -4.32
CA VAL A 139 4.21 -12.51 -4.44
C VAL A 139 2.80 -12.52 -3.85
N VAL A 140 2.56 -11.60 -2.91
CA VAL A 140 1.24 -11.08 -2.52
C VAL A 140 1.28 -9.57 -2.73
N PHE A 141 0.60 -9.10 -3.77
CA PHE A 141 0.65 -7.72 -4.23
C PHE A 141 -0.76 -7.10 -4.22
N PRO A 142 -1.14 -6.30 -3.19
CA PRO A 142 -2.47 -5.67 -3.14
C PRO A 142 -2.59 -4.63 -4.25
N TYR A 143 -3.68 -4.66 -5.02
CA TYR A 143 -3.90 -3.68 -6.10
C TYR A 143 -5.31 -3.09 -6.15
N ALA A 144 -6.31 -3.76 -5.57
CA ALA A 144 -7.68 -3.24 -5.47
C ALA A 144 -8.29 -3.63 -4.13
N SER A 145 -9.24 -2.83 -3.67
CA SER A 145 -10.02 -3.15 -2.48
C SER A 145 -11.43 -2.59 -2.60
N LEU A 146 -12.38 -3.32 -2.04
CA LEU A 146 -13.79 -2.94 -1.96
C LEU A 146 -14.21 -2.91 -0.50
N GLN A 147 -14.89 -1.85 -0.12
CA GLN A 147 -15.44 -1.66 1.21
C GLN A 147 -16.96 -1.81 1.20
N ASP A 148 -17.49 -2.53 2.18
CA ASP A 148 -18.91 -2.61 2.49
C ASP A 148 -19.11 -2.47 4.01
N GLY A 149 -19.45 -1.27 4.46
CA GLY A 149 -19.45 -0.91 5.87
C GLY A 149 -18.06 -1.11 6.49
N ASP A 150 -17.98 -1.96 7.52
CA ASP A 150 -16.72 -2.32 8.18
C ASP A 150 -15.96 -3.46 7.47
N LYS A 151 -16.61 -4.14 6.51
CA LYS A 151 -15.96 -5.24 5.77
C LYS A 151 -15.11 -4.70 4.64
N VAL A 152 -13.99 -5.38 4.38
CA VAL A 152 -13.11 -5.10 3.25
C VAL A 152 -12.73 -6.39 2.54
N ALA A 153 -12.82 -6.37 1.20
CA ALA A 153 -12.21 -7.36 0.32
C ALA A 153 -10.98 -6.73 -0.34
N VAL A 154 -9.81 -7.34 -0.18
CA VAL A 154 -8.57 -6.91 -0.82
C VAL A 154 -8.23 -7.91 -1.91
N TYR A 155 -8.19 -7.45 -3.15
CA TYR A 155 -7.71 -8.21 -4.30
C TYR A 155 -6.20 -8.03 -4.41
N TYR A 156 -5.49 -9.13 -4.61
CA TYR A 156 -4.04 -9.12 -4.75
C TYR A 156 -3.58 -10.01 -5.89
N GLY A 157 -2.51 -9.61 -6.56
CA GLY A 157 -1.76 -10.46 -7.46
C GLY A 157 -0.98 -11.50 -6.68
N ALA A 158 -1.12 -12.76 -7.07
CA ALA A 158 -0.43 -13.89 -6.48
C ALA A 158 0.54 -14.49 -7.51
N ALA A 159 1.84 -14.49 -7.18
CA ALA A 159 2.94 -14.94 -8.02
C ALA A 159 2.89 -14.40 -9.47
N ASP A 160 2.35 -13.17 -9.66
CA ASP A 160 2.12 -12.50 -10.95
C ASP A 160 1.34 -13.34 -12.00
N THR A 161 0.62 -14.36 -11.55
CA THR A 161 -0.08 -15.33 -12.43
C THR A 161 -1.58 -15.33 -12.22
N VAL A 162 -2.03 -15.23 -10.97
CA VAL A 162 -3.46 -15.27 -10.63
C VAL A 162 -3.86 -14.13 -9.69
N VAL A 163 -5.17 -13.93 -9.56
CA VAL A 163 -5.76 -12.98 -8.62
C VAL A 163 -6.27 -13.73 -7.40
N GLY A 164 -5.74 -13.37 -6.24
CA GLY A 164 -6.25 -13.80 -4.95
C GLY A 164 -7.18 -12.75 -4.33
N MET A 165 -7.96 -13.15 -3.33
CA MET A 165 -8.85 -12.27 -2.59
C MET A 165 -8.78 -12.62 -1.10
N ALA A 166 -8.56 -11.60 -0.26
CA ALA A 166 -8.57 -11.70 1.18
C ALA A 166 -9.70 -10.84 1.75
N PHE A 167 -10.31 -11.30 2.84
CA PHE A 167 -11.36 -10.57 3.55
C PHE A 167 -10.91 -10.18 4.94
N GLY A 168 -11.44 -9.07 5.46
CA GLY A 168 -11.20 -8.61 6.82
C GLY A 168 -12.20 -7.55 7.24
N TYR A 169 -11.99 -7.02 8.44
CA TYR A 169 -12.74 -5.90 8.99
C TYR A 169 -11.81 -4.68 9.11
N ILE A 170 -12.27 -3.53 8.65
CA ILE A 170 -11.49 -2.28 8.68
C ILE A 170 -11.14 -1.91 10.11
N SER A 171 -12.08 -2.06 11.04
CA SER A 171 -11.86 -1.80 12.48
C SER A 171 -10.73 -2.66 13.06
N GLU A 172 -10.71 -3.97 12.74
CA GLU A 172 -9.64 -4.88 13.21
C GLU A 172 -8.29 -4.54 12.59
N ILE A 173 -8.26 -4.20 11.30
CA ILE A 173 -7.03 -3.80 10.60
C ILE A 173 -6.49 -2.50 11.18
N ILE A 174 -7.34 -1.53 11.49
CA ILE A 174 -6.95 -0.27 12.14
C ILE A 174 -6.37 -0.55 13.53
N GLU A 175 -7.08 -1.32 14.36
CA GLU A 175 -6.61 -1.67 15.71
C GLU A 175 -5.26 -2.40 15.64
N PHE A 176 -5.13 -3.40 14.78
CA PHE A 176 -3.89 -4.12 14.56
C PHE A 176 -2.75 -3.18 14.14
N THR A 177 -3.02 -2.27 13.19
CA THR A 177 -2.04 -1.33 12.67
C THR A 177 -1.56 -0.38 13.78
N LYS A 178 -2.47 0.14 14.62
CA LYS A 178 -2.14 1.02 15.75
C LYS A 178 -1.33 0.28 16.79
N LYS A 179 -1.75 -0.91 17.20
CA LYS A 179 -1.11 -1.73 18.24
C LYS A 179 0.30 -2.19 17.85
N ASN A 180 0.52 -2.44 16.56
CA ASN A 180 1.78 -2.98 16.04
C ASN A 180 2.54 -1.95 15.18
N SER A 181 2.37 -0.67 15.44
CA SER A 181 3.03 0.38 14.67
C SER A 181 4.53 0.45 14.92
N ILE A 182 5.24 0.87 13.88
CA ILE A 182 6.67 1.24 13.92
C ILE A 182 6.89 2.75 13.86
N VAL A 183 5.80 3.52 13.87
CA VAL A 183 5.80 5.00 13.85
C VAL A 183 5.30 5.49 15.20
#